data_f492eaa9df40284e6a6bbec10e426912
#
_entry.id   f492eaa9df40284e6a6bbec10e426912
#
_cell.length_a   1.000
_cell.length_b   1.000
_cell.length_c   1.000
_cell.angle_alpha   90.00
_cell.angle_beta   90.00
_cell.angle_gamma   90.00
#
_symmetry.space_group_name_H-M   'P 1'
#
loop_
_entity.id
_entity.type
_entity.pdbx_description
1 polymer ?
#
loop_
_entity_poly.entity_id
_entity_poly.type
_entity_poly.pdbx_seq_one_letter_code
_entity_poly.pdbx_strand_id
1 'polypeptide(L)'
;MLRDDGHRTAIALSLSILCLYLVLAIALHFFGISHVDAYKLDDLITTDVIHEDQTTSYYPGNVFTPPLKSDTLYVHIPLPKKRWVPSAMLCFSYYNARVQIYAADNRVIYSSTASDLISDGVTGHMIVKATIPNNCWGKALDVRIEPLEDNTTFVISGVYVLRSYDSVWYPVLLAGQFTYTLILFLLLASLLLLCIFLIMKLRGMPIADGVCLMLFCITGCIWALCYTGLIYMCTTSIRLAAFGEYYIVYLTMPLLAGYFALQNLKPKVKAYFAVLTVGLSILALLSFIGEVRQASFNVVSLIPVFRGSLLLVLFSCMPVILSSRGRRDASRMVQGIGLFLTFILLILELLRTFFVRYAGQDISKIRFLAEANLTMLICIVFASSLLISYLSRLMRARQVEQENETLQILATRDALTGIPNRLSIEQSMEELTASGTQRYVMFFFDANNLKKANDVYGHECGDELLKLIGRALREAHDGMQGFFGRYGGDEFVACITEPEESQVKRFESNFTEIIEKANAEHYLPFEVSVAMGKALHSAGEAETETPEDVLKTADDRMYENKLRMKGAGNAR
;
A
#
# COMPACT_ATOMS: atom_id res chain seq x y z
N MET A 1 -8.48 -13.13 -24.13
CA MET A 1 -9.43 -13.50 -23.07
C MET A 1 -8.81 -13.40 -21.67
N LEU A 2 -7.54 -13.69 -21.45
CA LEU A 2 -6.85 -13.59 -20.14
C LEU A 2 -6.56 -12.14 -19.64
N ARG A 3 -6.68 -11.13 -20.51
CA ARG A 3 -6.37 -9.73 -20.18
C ARG A 3 -7.44 -9.03 -19.30
N ASP A 4 -8.61 -9.63 -19.17
CA ASP A 4 -9.77 -9.05 -18.44
C ASP A 4 -9.88 -9.56 -16.99
N ASP A 5 -9.27 -10.71 -16.67
CA ASP A 5 -9.43 -11.35 -15.36
C ASP A 5 -8.63 -10.65 -14.24
N GLY A 6 -7.45 -10.12 -14.53
CA GLY A 6 -6.65 -9.37 -13.54
C GLY A 6 -7.31 -8.04 -13.13
N HIS A 7 -8.01 -7.39 -14.05
CA HIS A 7 -8.80 -6.20 -13.75
C HIS A 7 -10.03 -6.52 -12.91
N ARG A 8 -10.71 -7.63 -13.23
CA ARG A 8 -11.90 -8.08 -12.50
C ARG A 8 -11.52 -8.53 -11.09
N THR A 9 -10.40 -9.22 -10.92
CA THR A 9 -9.91 -9.63 -9.59
C THR A 9 -9.48 -8.45 -8.72
N ALA A 10 -8.79 -7.44 -9.26
CA ALA A 10 -8.43 -6.24 -8.50
C ALA A 10 -9.65 -5.40 -8.10
N ILE A 11 -10.62 -5.23 -8.99
CA ILE A 11 -11.89 -4.55 -8.71
C ILE A 11 -12.72 -5.38 -7.73
N ALA A 12 -12.80 -6.70 -7.91
CA ALA A 12 -13.51 -7.60 -7.00
C ALA A 12 -12.89 -7.59 -5.60
N LEU A 13 -11.56 -7.59 -5.47
CA LEU A 13 -10.87 -7.49 -4.19
C LEU A 13 -11.14 -6.14 -3.52
N SER A 14 -11.07 -5.04 -4.26
CA SER A 14 -11.36 -3.71 -3.75
C SER A 14 -12.82 -3.56 -3.32
N LEU A 15 -13.75 -4.10 -4.10
CA LEU A 15 -15.19 -4.16 -3.75
C LEU A 15 -15.44 -5.08 -2.55
N SER A 16 -14.75 -6.22 -2.46
CA SER A 16 -14.88 -7.15 -1.32
C SER A 16 -14.38 -6.51 -0.02
N ILE A 17 -13.26 -5.78 -0.08
CA ILE A 17 -12.74 -5.03 1.07
C ILE A 17 -13.72 -3.92 1.46
N LEU A 18 -14.27 -3.18 0.50
CA LEU A 18 -15.28 -2.16 0.75
C LEU A 18 -16.59 -2.76 1.31
N CYS A 19 -17.05 -3.88 0.77
CA CYS A 19 -18.22 -4.61 1.28
C CYS A 19 -17.99 -5.15 2.69
N LEU A 20 -16.84 -5.76 2.96
CA LEU A 20 -16.47 -6.24 4.29
C LEU A 20 -16.45 -5.08 5.31
N TYR A 21 -15.91 -3.94 4.91
CA TYR A 21 -15.92 -2.72 5.68
C TYR A 21 -17.34 -2.23 5.96
N LEU A 22 -18.18 -2.17 4.93
CA LEU A 22 -19.58 -1.74 5.07
C LEU A 22 -20.38 -2.68 5.97
N VAL A 23 -20.16 -3.99 5.83
CA VAL A 23 -20.75 -5.02 6.72
C VAL A 23 -20.27 -4.84 8.16
N LEU A 24 -18.96 -4.59 8.37
CA LEU A 24 -18.41 -4.36 9.70
C LEU A 24 -18.96 -3.06 10.32
N ALA A 25 -19.05 -1.97 9.55
CA ALA A 25 -19.62 -0.71 10.01
C ALA A 25 -21.12 -0.84 10.33
N ILE A 26 -21.87 -1.55 9.50
CA ILE A 26 -23.29 -1.88 9.74
C ILE A 26 -23.42 -2.79 10.97
N ALA A 27 -22.60 -3.84 11.08
CA ALA A 27 -22.62 -4.73 12.23
C ALA A 27 -22.30 -3.97 13.52
N LEU A 28 -21.28 -3.12 13.54
CA LEU A 28 -20.96 -2.26 14.69
C LEU A 28 -22.10 -1.28 15.02
N HIS A 29 -22.81 -0.79 13.99
CA HIS A 29 -23.97 0.07 14.20
C HIS A 29 -25.18 -0.69 14.80
N PHE A 30 -25.46 -1.91 14.35
CA PHE A 30 -26.60 -2.70 14.82
C PHE A 30 -26.31 -3.54 16.06
N PHE A 31 -25.09 -4.06 16.22
CA PHE A 31 -24.67 -4.85 17.39
C PHE A 31 -23.97 -4.01 18.45
N GLY A 32 -23.59 -2.77 18.11
CA GLY A 32 -22.96 -1.81 19.01
C GLY A 32 -23.97 -1.23 19.97
N ILE A 33 -24.07 -1.87 21.11
CA ILE A 33 -24.35 -1.22 22.41
C ILE A 33 -25.71 -0.50 22.48
N SER A 34 -26.76 -1.26 22.67
CA SER A 34 -28.12 -0.76 22.82
C SER A 34 -28.45 -0.15 24.21
N HIS A 35 -27.54 -0.18 25.19
CA HIS A 35 -27.82 0.26 26.55
C HIS A 35 -26.61 0.91 27.24
N VAL A 36 -26.31 2.16 26.89
CA VAL A 36 -25.52 3.00 27.80
C VAL A 36 -26.45 4.04 28.40
N ASP A 37 -26.50 4.03 29.74
CA ASP A 37 -27.17 5.04 30.51
C ASP A 37 -26.41 6.39 30.40
N ALA A 38 -26.60 7.11 29.30
CA ALA A 38 -26.10 8.46 29.05
C ALA A 38 -27.30 9.40 28.89
N TYR A 39 -27.25 10.52 29.59
CA TYR A 39 -28.27 11.56 29.47
C TYR A 39 -27.69 12.74 28.70
N LYS A 40 -28.20 13.01 27.49
CA LYS A 40 -27.80 14.10 26.65
C LYS A 40 -28.43 15.42 27.09
N LEU A 41 -27.64 16.46 27.24
CA LEU A 41 -28.06 17.77 27.73
C LEU A 41 -27.98 18.90 26.70
N ASP A 42 -27.50 18.64 25.48
CA ASP A 42 -27.23 19.66 24.47
C ASP A 42 -28.39 20.63 24.20
N ASP A 43 -29.62 20.11 24.23
CA ASP A 43 -30.84 20.91 23.96
C ASP A 43 -31.31 21.71 25.17
N LEU A 44 -30.72 21.48 26.35
CA LEU A 44 -31.12 22.12 27.60
C LEU A 44 -30.15 23.20 28.10
N ILE A 45 -29.00 23.32 27.48
CA ILE A 45 -27.98 24.30 27.89
C ILE A 45 -28.38 25.70 27.43
N THR A 46 -27.90 26.70 28.18
CA THR A 46 -27.98 28.13 27.78
C THR A 46 -26.61 28.76 27.92
N THR A 47 -26.32 29.75 27.09
CA THR A 47 -25.00 30.38 27.06
C THR A 47 -25.12 31.88 27.13
N ASP A 48 -24.41 32.50 28.06
CA ASP A 48 -24.19 33.95 28.15
C ASP A 48 -22.81 34.27 27.66
N VAL A 49 -22.70 35.17 26.70
CA VAL A 49 -21.42 35.68 26.18
C VAL A 49 -21.21 37.11 26.72
N ILE A 50 -20.16 37.30 27.48
CA ILE A 50 -19.74 38.59 27.97
C ILE A 50 -18.65 39.12 27.05
N HIS A 51 -18.94 40.19 26.34
CA HIS A 51 -18.03 40.85 25.41
C HIS A 51 -17.05 41.79 26.13
N GLU A 52 -16.00 42.22 25.45
CA GLU A 52 -14.97 43.13 25.99
C GLU A 52 -15.56 44.46 26.51
N ASP A 53 -16.64 44.95 25.86
CA ASP A 53 -17.37 46.16 26.27
C ASP A 53 -18.36 45.95 27.44
N GLN A 54 -18.28 44.79 28.12
CA GLN A 54 -19.17 44.37 29.21
C GLN A 54 -20.64 44.14 28.80
N THR A 55 -20.93 44.16 27.50
CA THR A 55 -22.27 43.75 27.05
C THR A 55 -22.44 42.24 27.16
N THR A 56 -23.67 41.79 27.41
CA THR A 56 -23.97 40.34 27.52
C THR A 56 -24.95 39.94 26.44
N SER A 57 -24.60 38.95 25.68
CA SER A 57 -25.46 38.30 24.66
C SER A 57 -25.94 36.95 25.18
N TYR A 58 -27.25 36.72 25.14
CA TYR A 58 -27.84 35.44 25.56
C TYR A 58 -28.15 34.53 24.36
N TYR A 59 -27.80 33.26 24.47
CA TYR A 59 -28.04 32.24 23.44
C TYR A 59 -28.74 31.02 24.07
N PRO A 60 -29.95 30.63 23.57
CA PRO A 60 -30.56 29.38 23.94
C PRO A 60 -29.81 28.23 23.21
N GLY A 61 -29.05 27.45 23.96
CA GLY A 61 -28.19 26.38 23.40
C GLY A 61 -26.75 26.79 23.21
N ASN A 62 -26.06 26.11 22.28
CA ASN A 62 -24.68 26.43 21.90
C ASN A 62 -24.60 27.76 21.15
N VAL A 63 -23.47 28.47 21.31
CA VAL A 63 -23.19 29.70 20.58
C VAL A 63 -22.87 29.38 19.13
N PHE A 64 -23.64 29.95 18.21
CA PHE A 64 -23.41 29.82 16.77
C PHE A 64 -22.57 30.96 16.18
N THR A 65 -22.50 32.10 16.87
CA THR A 65 -21.63 33.21 16.47
C THR A 65 -20.24 32.94 17.05
N PRO A 66 -19.18 32.89 16.22
CA PRO A 66 -17.84 32.62 16.71
C PRO A 66 -17.43 33.68 17.73
N PRO A 67 -17.05 33.31 18.97
CA PRO A 67 -16.60 34.27 19.97
C PRO A 67 -15.21 34.82 19.60
N LEU A 68 -14.93 36.04 20.10
CA LEU A 68 -13.60 36.62 20.04
C LEU A 68 -12.76 36.13 21.24
N LYS A 69 -11.44 36.27 21.13
CA LYS A 69 -10.51 35.89 22.21
C LYS A 69 -10.74 36.75 23.47
N SER A 70 -11.30 37.95 23.32
CA SER A 70 -11.67 38.86 24.41
C SER A 70 -12.96 38.49 25.13
N ASP A 71 -13.79 37.59 24.52
CA ASP A 71 -15.07 37.20 25.09
C ASP A 71 -14.88 36.20 26.21
N THR A 72 -15.78 36.21 27.20
CA THR A 72 -15.91 35.17 28.21
C THR A 72 -17.30 34.56 28.10
N LEU A 73 -17.38 33.25 27.97
CA LEU A 73 -18.65 32.54 27.88
C LEU A 73 -18.97 31.82 29.19
N TYR A 74 -20.22 31.92 29.59
CA TYR A 74 -20.79 31.14 30.71
C TYR A 74 -21.86 30.22 30.15
N VAL A 75 -21.59 28.92 30.18
CA VAL A 75 -22.53 27.89 29.74
C VAL A 75 -23.20 27.28 30.95
N HIS A 76 -24.51 27.43 31.03
CA HIS A 76 -25.34 26.93 32.13
C HIS A 76 -25.88 25.56 31.73
N ILE A 77 -25.48 24.53 32.48
CA ILE A 77 -25.84 23.13 32.22
C ILE A 77 -26.82 22.69 33.32
N PRO A 78 -28.15 22.65 33.05
CA PRO A 78 -29.13 22.23 34.01
C PRO A 78 -29.06 20.72 34.28
N LEU A 79 -28.89 20.32 35.51
CA LEU A 79 -28.90 18.92 35.91
C LEU A 79 -30.31 18.43 36.29
N PRO A 80 -30.64 17.14 35.99
CA PRO A 80 -31.91 16.54 36.40
C PRO A 80 -32.16 16.65 37.90
N LYS A 81 -33.42 16.82 38.31
CA LYS A 81 -33.78 16.92 39.73
C LYS A 81 -33.50 15.62 40.51
N LYS A 82 -33.63 14.48 39.83
CA LYS A 82 -33.40 13.17 40.44
C LYS A 82 -31.94 12.78 40.18
N ARG A 83 -31.21 12.51 41.27
CA ARG A 83 -29.86 11.95 41.18
C ARG A 83 -29.91 10.62 40.46
N TRP A 84 -29.13 10.49 39.43
CA TRP A 84 -29.14 9.30 38.56
C TRP A 84 -28.29 8.18 39.14
N VAL A 85 -27.04 8.47 39.47
CA VAL A 85 -26.06 7.54 40.08
C VAL A 85 -25.07 8.27 40.97
N PRO A 86 -24.46 7.59 41.97
CA PRO A 86 -23.53 8.21 42.92
C PRO A 86 -22.26 8.82 42.28
N SER A 87 -21.79 8.23 41.19
CA SER A 87 -20.53 8.59 40.51
C SER A 87 -20.73 9.18 39.11
N ALA A 88 -21.87 9.88 38.90
CA ALA A 88 -22.15 10.49 37.61
C ALA A 88 -21.09 11.52 37.25
N MET A 89 -20.74 11.55 35.96
CA MET A 89 -19.75 12.43 35.40
C MET A 89 -20.36 13.31 34.31
N LEU A 90 -19.96 14.58 34.29
CA LEU A 90 -20.18 15.47 33.16
C LEU A 90 -19.09 15.21 32.12
N CYS A 91 -19.51 15.02 30.86
CA CYS A 91 -18.62 14.84 29.74
C CYS A 91 -19.03 15.76 28.57
N PHE A 92 -18.09 16.49 28.01
CA PHE A 92 -18.25 17.23 26.77
C PHE A 92 -16.91 17.47 26.12
N SER A 93 -16.91 17.81 24.84
CA SER A 93 -15.70 18.21 24.13
C SER A 93 -15.67 19.72 23.88
N TYR A 94 -14.47 20.29 23.85
CA TYR A 94 -14.24 21.69 23.50
C TYR A 94 -12.93 21.81 22.69
N TYR A 95 -12.74 22.96 22.04
CA TYR A 95 -11.61 23.23 21.18
C TYR A 95 -11.01 24.60 21.46
N ASN A 96 -9.69 24.68 21.61
CA ASN A 96 -8.91 25.91 21.77
C ASN A 96 -9.51 26.91 22.76
N ALA A 97 -9.82 26.45 23.98
CA ALA A 97 -10.34 27.30 25.05
C ALA A 97 -9.76 26.89 26.40
N ARG A 98 -9.81 27.80 27.36
CA ARG A 98 -9.69 27.48 28.79
C ARG A 98 -11.06 27.24 29.35
N VAL A 99 -11.19 26.19 30.14
CA VAL A 99 -12.48 25.78 30.72
C VAL A 99 -12.36 25.62 32.23
N GLN A 100 -13.30 26.22 32.94
CA GLN A 100 -13.50 26.02 34.38
C GLN A 100 -14.96 25.63 34.65
N ILE A 101 -15.18 24.64 35.45
CA ILE A 101 -16.54 24.20 35.83
C ILE A 101 -16.75 24.49 37.31
N TYR A 102 -17.83 25.19 37.59
CA TYR A 102 -18.24 25.56 38.92
C TYR A 102 -19.46 24.72 39.37
N ALA A 103 -19.36 24.20 40.56
CA ALA A 103 -20.50 23.60 41.23
C ALA A 103 -21.50 24.69 41.67
N ALA A 104 -22.73 24.29 42.03
CA ALA A 104 -23.77 25.19 42.50
C ALA A 104 -23.44 26.00 43.79
N ASP A 105 -22.34 25.67 44.45
CA ASP A 105 -21.76 26.38 45.60
C ASP A 105 -20.53 27.21 45.22
N ASN A 106 -20.34 27.55 43.94
CA ASN A 106 -19.21 28.28 43.36
C ASN A 106 -17.86 27.60 43.55
N ARG A 107 -17.78 26.36 43.96
CA ARG A 107 -16.54 25.61 44.04
C ARG A 107 -16.12 25.10 42.66
N VAL A 108 -14.87 25.30 42.30
CA VAL A 108 -14.31 24.74 41.04
C VAL A 108 -14.20 23.23 41.16
N ILE A 109 -14.86 22.49 40.26
CA ILE A 109 -14.82 21.03 40.18
C ILE A 109 -13.92 20.55 39.03
N TYR A 110 -13.63 21.41 38.06
CA TYR A 110 -12.70 21.16 36.97
C TYR A 110 -12.06 22.48 36.51
N SER A 111 -10.79 22.45 36.17
CA SER A 111 -10.11 23.58 35.56
C SER A 111 -9.04 23.04 34.58
N SER A 112 -9.05 23.52 33.36
CA SER A 112 -7.91 23.33 32.47
C SER A 112 -6.72 24.16 32.98
N THR A 113 -5.52 23.54 33.02
CA THR A 113 -4.31 24.18 33.57
C THR A 113 -3.47 24.80 32.48
N ALA A 114 -2.58 25.75 32.85
CA ALA A 114 -1.62 26.33 31.89
C ALA A 114 -0.63 25.28 31.36
N SER A 115 -0.38 24.20 32.11
CA SER A 115 0.45 23.08 31.68
C SER A 115 -0.16 22.25 30.55
N ASP A 116 -1.46 22.42 30.29
CA ASP A 116 -2.18 21.73 29.20
C ASP A 116 -2.00 22.44 27.86
N LEU A 117 -1.48 23.66 27.87
CA LEU A 117 -1.24 24.47 26.67
C LEU A 117 0.06 24.05 25.99
N ILE A 118 0.06 24.05 24.66
CA ILE A 118 1.28 24.08 23.86
C ILE A 118 1.73 25.54 23.66
N SER A 119 2.85 25.76 22.97
CA SER A 119 3.31 27.12 22.62
C SER A 119 2.15 27.91 21.98
N ASP A 120 2.09 29.20 22.21
CA ASP A 120 1.00 30.11 21.79
C ASP A 120 -0.36 29.91 22.46
N GLY A 121 -0.42 29.05 23.49
CA GLY A 121 -1.61 28.92 24.33
C GLY A 121 -2.78 28.15 23.71
N VAL A 122 -2.58 27.32 22.69
CA VAL A 122 -3.63 26.48 22.12
C VAL A 122 -3.70 25.11 22.82
N THR A 123 -4.91 24.53 22.88
CA THR A 123 -5.14 23.22 23.49
C THR A 123 -5.51 22.12 22.50
N GLY A 124 -5.94 22.48 21.27
CA GLY A 124 -6.54 21.51 20.34
C GLY A 124 -7.89 20.97 20.82
N HIS A 125 -8.23 19.76 20.38
CA HIS A 125 -9.47 19.10 20.76
C HIS A 125 -9.34 18.46 22.13
N MET A 126 -10.25 18.81 23.04
CA MET A 126 -10.22 18.42 24.44
C MET A 126 -11.53 17.74 24.86
N ILE A 127 -11.43 16.76 25.74
CA ILE A 127 -12.61 16.10 26.35
C ILE A 127 -12.59 16.33 27.85
N VAL A 128 -13.60 17.02 28.35
CA VAL A 128 -13.83 17.19 29.78
C VAL A 128 -14.40 15.92 30.39
N LYS A 129 -13.92 15.61 31.57
CA LYS A 129 -14.41 14.52 32.43
C LYS A 129 -14.45 15.03 33.86
N ALA A 130 -15.61 15.50 34.31
CA ALA A 130 -15.76 16.08 35.63
C ALA A 130 -16.79 15.30 36.47
N THR A 131 -16.43 14.86 37.66
CA THR A 131 -17.38 14.20 38.60
C THR A 131 -18.38 15.21 39.10
N ILE A 132 -19.68 14.92 39.01
CA ILE A 132 -20.75 15.78 39.44
C ILE A 132 -20.95 15.62 40.98
N PRO A 133 -20.73 16.71 41.75
CA PRO A 133 -20.99 16.66 43.20
C PRO A 133 -22.46 16.41 43.55
N ASN A 134 -22.68 15.76 44.68
CA ASN A 134 -24.03 15.39 45.11
C ASN A 134 -24.98 16.57 45.31
N ASN A 135 -24.47 17.73 45.69
CA ASN A 135 -25.24 18.94 45.97
C ASN A 135 -25.64 19.74 44.72
N CYS A 136 -25.23 19.28 43.54
CA CYS A 136 -25.52 19.95 42.25
C CYS A 136 -26.78 19.45 41.56
N TRP A 137 -27.35 18.30 41.98
CA TRP A 137 -28.54 17.74 41.35
C TRP A 137 -29.77 18.64 41.49
N GLY A 138 -30.46 18.87 40.39
CA GLY A 138 -31.61 19.78 40.31
C GLY A 138 -31.23 21.26 40.21
N LYS A 139 -29.95 21.57 40.09
CA LYS A 139 -29.39 22.92 39.88
C LYS A 139 -28.62 22.95 38.57
N ALA A 140 -28.14 24.12 38.15
CA ALA A 140 -27.22 24.25 37.01
C ALA A 140 -25.78 24.14 37.49
N LEU A 141 -24.93 23.60 36.59
CA LEU A 141 -23.49 23.78 36.66
C LEU A 141 -23.11 24.91 35.72
N ASP A 142 -22.22 25.79 36.16
CA ASP A 142 -21.72 26.91 35.36
C ASP A 142 -20.34 26.58 34.79
N VAL A 143 -20.23 26.63 33.48
CA VAL A 143 -18.98 26.39 32.78
C VAL A 143 -18.48 27.70 32.22
N ARG A 144 -17.39 28.22 32.77
CA ARG A 144 -16.70 29.40 32.25
C ARG A 144 -15.73 28.97 31.18
N ILE A 145 -15.80 29.62 30.01
CA ILE A 145 -14.97 29.33 28.85
C ILE A 145 -14.32 30.60 28.37
N GLU A 146 -13.00 30.58 28.23
CA GLU A 146 -12.19 31.65 27.67
C GLU A 146 -11.58 31.13 26.35
N PRO A 147 -12.02 31.64 25.18
CA PRO A 147 -11.42 31.27 23.89
C PRO A 147 -9.94 31.68 23.85
N LEU A 148 -9.09 30.82 23.24
CA LEU A 148 -7.67 31.09 23.07
C LEU A 148 -7.35 31.72 21.71
N GLU A 149 -8.27 31.63 20.75
CA GLU A 149 -8.20 32.18 19.40
C GLU A 149 -9.52 32.86 19.03
N ASP A 150 -9.43 33.88 18.14
CA ASP A 150 -10.61 34.53 17.57
C ASP A 150 -11.36 33.55 16.64
N ASN A 151 -12.69 33.67 16.63
CA ASN A 151 -13.56 32.91 15.73
C ASN A 151 -13.45 31.39 15.87
N THR A 152 -13.27 30.88 17.08
CA THR A 152 -13.39 29.45 17.35
C THR A 152 -14.81 28.98 17.11
N THR A 153 -15.02 28.10 16.15
CA THR A 153 -16.35 27.70 15.67
C THR A 153 -17.13 26.79 16.62
N PHE A 154 -16.46 26.20 17.63
CA PHE A 154 -17.12 25.29 18.57
C PHE A 154 -16.56 25.48 19.96
N VAL A 155 -17.40 25.93 20.86
CA VAL A 155 -17.03 26.12 22.24
C VAL A 155 -17.27 24.85 23.04
N ILE A 156 -18.45 24.25 22.93
CA ILE A 156 -18.78 22.98 23.58
C ILE A 156 -19.56 22.10 22.61
N SER A 157 -19.28 20.80 22.57
CA SER A 157 -20.09 19.83 21.83
C SER A 157 -20.28 18.53 22.61
N GLY A 158 -21.46 17.93 22.46
CA GLY A 158 -21.80 16.64 23.04
C GLY A 158 -21.80 16.65 24.58
N VAL A 159 -22.70 17.43 25.19
CA VAL A 159 -22.83 17.48 26.67
C VAL A 159 -23.64 16.28 27.18
N TYR A 160 -22.97 15.42 27.94
CA TYR A 160 -23.58 14.20 28.49
C TYR A 160 -23.34 14.10 29.98
N VAL A 161 -24.36 13.59 30.70
CA VAL A 161 -24.16 13.02 32.02
C VAL A 161 -24.06 11.51 31.90
N LEU A 162 -22.96 10.95 32.38
CA LEU A 162 -22.59 9.57 32.25
C LEU A 162 -22.58 8.86 33.60
N ARG A 163 -22.82 7.55 33.58
CA ARG A 163 -22.91 6.73 34.79
C ARG A 163 -21.56 6.52 35.47
N SER A 164 -20.50 6.37 34.70
CA SER A 164 -19.15 6.10 35.20
C SER A 164 -18.11 6.62 34.26
N TYR A 165 -16.83 6.63 34.70
CA TYR A 165 -15.68 7.00 33.89
C TYR A 165 -15.57 6.16 32.60
N ASP A 166 -15.85 4.86 32.68
CA ASP A 166 -15.76 3.94 31.55
C ASP A 166 -16.85 4.22 30.49
N SER A 167 -17.95 4.85 30.87
CA SER A 167 -19.02 5.23 29.95
C SER A 167 -18.71 6.44 29.08
N VAL A 168 -17.62 7.18 29.37
CA VAL A 168 -17.21 8.39 28.61
C VAL A 168 -16.98 8.11 27.15
N TRP A 169 -16.47 6.93 26.84
CA TRP A 169 -16.11 6.58 25.45
C TRP A 169 -17.33 6.31 24.57
N TYR A 170 -18.45 6.00 25.16
CA TYR A 170 -19.64 5.64 24.42
C TYR A 170 -20.21 6.77 23.56
N PRO A 171 -20.55 7.98 24.10
CA PRO A 171 -21.02 9.08 23.26
C PRO A 171 -19.98 9.55 22.24
N VAL A 172 -18.71 9.52 22.60
CA VAL A 172 -17.61 9.86 21.66
C VAL A 172 -17.55 8.85 20.51
N LEU A 173 -17.61 7.55 20.83
CA LEU A 173 -17.59 6.50 19.81
C LEU A 173 -18.86 6.50 18.95
N LEU A 174 -20.05 6.76 19.54
CA LEU A 174 -21.29 6.85 18.76
C LEU A 174 -21.29 8.02 17.78
N ALA A 175 -20.88 9.20 18.23
CA ALA A 175 -20.87 10.41 17.39
C ALA A 175 -19.96 10.28 16.15
N GLY A 176 -18.85 9.54 16.29
CA GLY A 176 -17.86 9.36 15.25
C GLY A 176 -17.70 7.94 14.69
N GLN A 177 -18.62 7.03 14.99
CA GLN A 177 -18.49 5.59 14.76
C GLN A 177 -18.02 5.22 13.34
N PHE A 178 -18.62 5.80 12.33
CA PHE A 178 -18.26 5.56 10.94
C PHE A 178 -16.81 6.02 10.65
N THR A 179 -16.47 7.23 11.07
CA THR A 179 -15.14 7.82 10.86
C THR A 179 -14.05 7.01 11.59
N TYR A 180 -14.30 6.62 12.82
CA TYR A 180 -13.35 5.86 13.65
C TYR A 180 -13.09 4.46 13.11
N THR A 181 -14.14 3.76 12.67
CA THR A 181 -14.00 2.43 12.06
C THR A 181 -13.15 2.52 10.80
N LEU A 182 -13.34 3.56 10.00
CA LEU A 182 -12.59 3.77 8.78
C LEU A 182 -11.11 4.14 9.03
N ILE A 183 -10.85 5.00 10.03
CA ILE A 183 -9.48 5.34 10.45
C ILE A 183 -8.75 4.08 10.94
N LEU A 184 -9.39 3.28 11.79
CA LEU A 184 -8.80 2.05 12.32
C LEU A 184 -8.53 1.03 11.21
N PHE A 185 -9.46 0.87 10.29
CA PHE A 185 -9.29 -0.01 9.13
C PHE A 185 -8.10 0.45 8.26
N LEU A 186 -8.01 1.73 7.94
CA LEU A 186 -6.91 2.28 7.13
C LEU A 186 -5.57 2.12 7.86
N LEU A 187 -5.55 2.31 9.18
CA LEU A 187 -4.35 2.12 10.00
C LEU A 187 -3.88 0.65 9.97
N LEU A 188 -4.79 -0.28 10.23
CA LEU A 188 -4.47 -1.72 10.22
C LEU A 188 -4.03 -2.18 8.83
N ALA A 189 -4.71 -1.74 7.77
CA ALA A 189 -4.32 -2.05 6.40
C ALA A 189 -2.93 -1.48 6.06
N SER A 190 -2.63 -0.27 6.49
CA SER A 190 -1.31 0.36 6.27
C SER A 190 -0.19 -0.34 7.03
N LEU A 191 -0.43 -0.77 8.27
CA LEU A 191 0.52 -1.54 9.07
C LEU A 191 0.78 -2.92 8.46
N LEU A 192 -0.27 -3.63 8.02
CA LEU A 192 -0.15 -4.92 7.35
C LEU A 192 0.69 -4.81 6.06
N LEU A 193 0.40 -3.80 5.23
CA LEU A 193 1.14 -3.55 4.00
C LEU A 193 2.59 -3.15 4.28
N LEU A 194 2.85 -2.39 5.34
CA LEU A 194 4.23 -2.07 5.76
C LEU A 194 5.00 -3.35 6.11
N CYS A 195 4.39 -4.28 6.84
CA CYS A 195 4.99 -5.59 7.13
C CYS A 195 5.30 -6.38 5.84
N ILE A 196 4.35 -6.41 4.88
CA ILE A 196 4.55 -7.06 3.58
C ILE A 196 5.73 -6.43 2.83
N PHE A 197 5.84 -5.10 2.82
CA PHE A 197 6.96 -4.40 2.17
C PHE A 197 8.30 -4.68 2.83
N LEU A 198 8.36 -4.79 4.15
CA LEU A 198 9.58 -5.19 4.84
C LEU A 198 10.04 -6.58 4.40
N ILE A 199 9.12 -7.53 4.27
CA ILE A 199 9.41 -8.87 3.74
C ILE A 199 9.89 -8.79 2.27
N MET A 200 9.25 -7.98 1.43
CA MET A 200 9.67 -7.77 0.04
C MET A 200 11.06 -7.15 -0.05
N LYS A 201 11.40 -6.24 0.84
CA LYS A 201 12.75 -5.67 0.95
C LYS A 201 13.82 -6.72 1.21
N LEU A 202 13.53 -7.67 2.11
CA LEU A 202 14.44 -8.79 2.39
C LEU A 202 14.70 -9.66 1.15
N ARG A 203 13.81 -9.61 0.15
CA ARG A 203 13.95 -10.28 -1.15
C ARG A 203 14.57 -9.38 -2.24
N GLY A 204 15.15 -8.22 -1.87
CA GLY A 204 15.84 -7.31 -2.80
C GLY A 204 14.93 -6.46 -3.71
N MET A 205 13.61 -6.44 -3.48
CA MET A 205 12.68 -5.68 -4.34
C MET A 205 12.70 -4.18 -4.02
N PRO A 206 12.55 -3.28 -5.02
CA PRO A 206 12.44 -1.84 -4.80
C PRO A 206 11.05 -1.51 -4.22
N ILE A 207 11.02 -1.01 -2.98
CA ILE A 207 9.78 -0.74 -2.24
C ILE A 207 9.68 0.68 -1.67
N ALA A 208 10.63 1.55 -1.99
CA ALA A 208 10.77 2.85 -1.31
C ALA A 208 9.53 3.74 -1.43
N ASP A 209 8.88 3.77 -2.59
CA ASP A 209 7.63 4.52 -2.82
C ASP A 209 6.47 3.95 -2.00
N GLY A 210 6.34 2.63 -1.91
CA GLY A 210 5.34 1.97 -1.08
C GLY A 210 5.52 2.27 0.41
N VAL A 211 6.75 2.27 0.91
CA VAL A 211 7.04 2.63 2.30
C VAL A 211 6.66 4.08 2.59
N CYS A 212 7.00 5.03 1.72
CA CYS A 212 6.58 6.43 1.86
C CYS A 212 5.05 6.57 1.92
N LEU A 213 4.33 5.85 1.06
CA LEU A 213 2.86 5.87 1.06
C LEU A 213 2.28 5.30 2.35
N MET A 214 2.82 4.18 2.85
CA MET A 214 2.34 3.57 4.10
C MET A 214 2.61 4.47 5.30
N LEU A 215 3.80 5.07 5.38
CA LEU A 215 4.11 6.04 6.43
C LEU A 215 3.20 7.27 6.36
N PHE A 216 2.89 7.76 5.15
CA PHE A 216 1.89 8.82 4.96
C PHE A 216 0.51 8.41 5.51
N CYS A 217 0.02 7.22 5.19
CA CYS A 217 -1.26 6.72 5.69
C CYS A 217 -1.25 6.54 7.21
N ILE A 218 -0.19 5.98 7.78
CA ILE A 218 -0.05 5.76 9.23
C ILE A 218 -0.03 7.10 9.98
N THR A 219 0.80 8.05 9.53
CA THR A 219 0.87 9.39 10.15
C THR A 219 -0.44 10.14 10.01
N GLY A 220 -1.14 10.03 8.86
CA GLY A 220 -2.47 10.59 8.66
C GLY A 220 -3.52 9.98 9.60
N CYS A 221 -3.48 8.67 9.84
CA CYS A 221 -4.37 8.01 10.81
C CYS A 221 -4.08 8.45 12.25
N ILE A 222 -2.80 8.56 12.65
CA ILE A 222 -2.44 9.04 14.00
C ILE A 222 -2.90 10.49 14.19
N TRP A 223 -2.70 11.34 13.18
CA TRP A 223 -3.23 12.70 13.20
C TRP A 223 -4.75 12.71 13.37
N ALA A 224 -5.46 11.87 12.62
CA ALA A 224 -6.92 11.75 12.70
C ALA A 224 -7.40 11.28 14.08
N LEU A 225 -6.67 10.37 14.75
CA LEU A 225 -6.94 9.96 16.11
C LEU A 225 -6.77 11.11 17.12
N CYS A 226 -5.75 11.95 16.93
CA CYS A 226 -5.53 13.14 17.76
C CYS A 226 -6.64 14.18 17.52
N TYR A 227 -6.91 14.52 16.26
CA TYR A 227 -7.90 15.51 15.85
C TYR A 227 -9.32 15.16 16.31
N THR A 228 -9.69 13.88 16.34
CA THR A 228 -11.01 13.42 16.79
C THR A 228 -11.10 13.19 18.30
N GLY A 229 -10.00 13.36 19.03
CA GLY A 229 -9.92 13.11 20.46
C GLY A 229 -9.88 11.64 20.87
N LEU A 230 -9.90 10.69 19.92
CA LEU A 230 -9.78 9.26 20.23
C LEU A 230 -8.45 8.89 20.88
N ILE A 231 -7.42 9.68 20.66
CA ILE A 231 -6.11 9.48 21.31
C ILE A 231 -6.21 9.45 22.84
N TYR A 232 -7.23 10.10 23.44
CA TYR A 232 -7.49 10.06 24.88
C TYR A 232 -7.95 8.70 25.41
N MET A 233 -8.20 7.72 24.53
CA MET A 233 -8.32 6.32 24.93
C MET A 233 -6.96 5.69 25.27
N CYS A 234 -5.88 6.22 24.67
CA CYS A 234 -4.53 5.69 24.82
C CYS A 234 -3.65 6.53 25.75
N THR A 235 -3.99 7.80 25.96
CA THR A 235 -3.21 8.72 26.82
C THR A 235 -4.11 9.66 27.61
N THR A 236 -3.66 10.01 28.81
CA THR A 236 -4.26 11.07 29.62
C THR A 236 -3.56 12.42 29.43
N SER A 237 -2.46 12.45 28.69
CA SER A 237 -1.69 13.67 28.46
C SER A 237 -2.33 14.53 27.37
N ILE A 238 -2.94 15.62 27.79
CA ILE A 238 -3.54 16.64 26.94
C ILE A 238 -2.50 17.24 26.00
N ARG A 239 -1.32 17.58 26.55
CA ARG A 239 -0.22 18.17 25.78
C ARG A 239 0.27 17.24 24.66
N LEU A 240 0.34 15.91 24.94
CA LEU A 240 0.73 14.92 23.91
C LEU A 240 -0.31 14.84 22.79
N ALA A 241 -1.60 14.86 23.13
CA ALA A 241 -2.69 14.83 22.16
C ALA A 241 -2.68 16.09 21.28
N ALA A 242 -2.59 17.27 21.90
CA ALA A 242 -2.50 18.55 21.19
C ALA A 242 -1.24 18.64 20.31
N PHE A 243 -0.09 18.23 20.82
CA PHE A 243 1.13 18.15 20.02
C PHE A 243 0.97 17.20 18.83
N GLY A 244 0.34 16.04 19.03
CA GLY A 244 0.03 15.10 17.96
C GLY A 244 -0.88 15.70 16.89
N GLU A 245 -1.91 16.43 17.29
CA GLU A 245 -2.84 17.11 16.38
C GLU A 245 -2.14 18.15 15.50
N TYR A 246 -1.28 18.96 16.07
CA TYR A 246 -0.63 20.05 15.34
C TYR A 246 0.66 19.63 14.63
N TYR A 247 1.49 18.75 15.22
CA TYR A 247 2.80 18.41 14.68
C TYR A 247 2.79 17.26 13.67
N ILE A 248 2.01 16.22 13.90
CA ILE A 248 2.02 15.03 13.02
C ILE A 248 1.62 15.40 11.58
N VAL A 249 0.75 16.39 11.41
CA VAL A 249 0.35 16.88 10.10
C VAL A 249 1.52 17.41 9.28
N TYR A 250 2.55 18.01 9.92
CA TYR A 250 3.78 18.45 9.24
C TYR A 250 4.59 17.30 8.68
N LEU A 251 4.49 16.09 9.26
CA LEU A 251 5.20 14.90 8.79
C LEU A 251 4.50 14.24 7.59
N THR A 252 3.20 14.44 7.43
CA THR A 252 2.43 13.81 6.35
C THR A 252 2.83 14.32 4.96
N MET A 253 3.08 15.64 4.84
CA MET A 253 3.34 16.26 3.53
C MET A 253 4.68 15.89 2.90
N PRO A 254 5.82 15.86 3.64
CA PRO A 254 7.07 15.33 3.10
C PRO A 254 6.94 13.89 2.59
N LEU A 255 6.20 13.04 3.32
CA LEU A 255 5.97 11.65 2.93
C LEU A 255 5.17 11.54 1.63
N LEU A 256 4.14 12.37 1.48
CA LEU A 256 3.35 12.45 0.25
C LEU A 256 4.20 12.94 -0.94
N ALA A 257 4.95 14.02 -0.76
CA ALA A 257 5.84 14.53 -1.80
C ALA A 257 6.93 13.50 -2.17
N GLY A 258 7.50 12.81 -1.18
CA GLY A 258 8.47 11.73 -1.35
C GLY A 258 7.90 10.56 -2.13
N TYR A 259 6.67 10.16 -1.86
CA TYR A 259 5.97 9.15 -2.64
C TYR A 259 5.89 9.53 -4.12
N PHE A 260 5.48 10.77 -4.45
CA PHE A 260 5.42 11.24 -5.84
C PHE A 260 6.80 11.40 -6.48
N ALA A 261 7.83 11.76 -5.70
CA ALA A 261 9.21 11.78 -6.18
C ALA A 261 9.72 10.40 -6.60
N LEU A 262 9.44 9.38 -5.79
CA LEU A 262 9.87 8.00 -6.04
C LEU A 262 9.06 7.30 -7.14
N GLN A 263 7.79 7.66 -7.28
CA GLN A 263 6.89 7.08 -8.29
C GLN A 263 7.21 7.54 -9.71
N ASN A 264 7.77 8.75 -9.88
CA ASN A 264 7.91 9.35 -11.20
C ASN A 264 9.26 9.01 -11.86
N LEU A 265 9.18 8.50 -13.11
CA LEU A 265 10.35 8.20 -13.92
C LEU A 265 10.89 9.43 -14.67
N LYS A 266 10.08 10.48 -14.87
CA LYS A 266 10.50 11.71 -15.55
C LYS A 266 11.46 12.52 -14.66
N PRO A 267 12.71 12.77 -15.06
CA PRO A 267 13.74 13.34 -14.18
C PRO A 267 13.37 14.73 -13.65
N LYS A 268 12.74 15.58 -14.45
CA LYS A 268 12.31 16.93 -14.03
C LYS A 268 11.21 16.87 -12.95
N VAL A 269 10.24 15.97 -13.09
CA VAL A 269 9.14 15.79 -12.12
C VAL A 269 9.68 15.18 -10.84
N LYS A 270 10.55 14.17 -10.95
CA LYS A 270 11.23 13.56 -9.80
C LYS A 270 12.03 14.59 -9.01
N ALA A 271 12.84 15.41 -9.69
CA ALA A 271 13.63 16.47 -9.06
C ALA A 271 12.75 17.51 -8.36
N TYR A 272 11.64 17.93 -8.98
CA TYR A 272 10.69 18.86 -8.38
C TYR A 272 10.13 18.34 -7.06
N PHE A 273 9.58 17.12 -7.05
CA PHE A 273 9.04 16.53 -5.83
C PHE A 273 10.11 16.21 -4.79
N ALA A 274 11.34 15.86 -5.20
CA ALA A 274 12.45 15.68 -4.27
C ALA A 274 12.83 16.98 -3.56
N VAL A 275 12.93 18.10 -4.28
CA VAL A 275 13.16 19.42 -3.69
C VAL A 275 12.01 19.80 -2.74
N LEU A 276 10.78 19.57 -3.16
CA LEU A 276 9.60 19.81 -2.32
C LEU A 276 9.64 18.98 -1.03
N THR A 277 10.00 17.69 -1.13
CA THR A 277 10.17 16.80 0.04
C THR A 277 11.19 17.36 1.02
N VAL A 278 12.36 17.77 0.53
CA VAL A 278 13.41 18.35 1.38
C VAL A 278 12.94 19.65 2.04
N GLY A 279 12.32 20.56 1.27
CA GLY A 279 11.79 21.82 1.79
C GLY A 279 10.75 21.63 2.89
N LEU A 280 9.80 20.71 2.68
CA LEU A 280 8.77 20.38 3.67
C LEU A 280 9.35 19.67 4.92
N SER A 281 10.38 18.83 4.74
CA SER A 281 11.09 18.21 5.87
C SER A 281 11.83 19.25 6.72
N ILE A 282 12.44 20.24 6.08
CA ILE A 282 13.07 21.36 6.77
C ILE A 282 12.02 22.19 7.53
N LEU A 283 10.87 22.46 6.92
CA LEU A 283 9.76 23.18 7.57
C LEU A 283 9.27 22.43 8.82
N ALA A 284 9.08 21.12 8.72
CA ALA A 284 8.70 20.26 9.85
C ALA A 284 9.76 20.27 10.96
N LEU A 285 11.04 20.20 10.61
CA LEU A 285 12.13 20.27 11.58
C LEU A 285 12.22 21.63 12.27
N LEU A 286 12.08 22.72 11.51
CA LEU A 286 12.09 24.08 12.07
C LEU A 286 10.92 24.31 13.03
N SER A 287 9.71 23.86 12.67
CA SER A 287 8.55 23.96 13.56
C SER A 287 8.76 23.19 14.87
N PHE A 288 9.39 22.02 14.82
CA PHE A 288 9.74 21.23 16.01
C PHE A 288 10.80 21.94 16.88
N ILE A 289 11.87 22.44 16.27
CA ILE A 289 12.91 23.18 16.99
C ILE A 289 12.32 24.45 17.63
N GLY A 290 11.45 25.15 16.91
CA GLY A 290 10.74 26.32 17.41
C GLY A 290 9.88 25.99 18.63
N GLU A 291 9.14 24.89 18.60
CA GLU A 291 8.34 24.42 19.73
C GLU A 291 9.21 24.10 20.96
N VAL A 292 10.28 23.32 20.78
CA VAL A 292 11.21 22.96 21.88
C VAL A 292 11.88 24.20 22.51
N ARG A 293 12.19 25.21 21.69
CA ARG A 293 12.84 26.45 22.14
C ARG A 293 11.86 27.55 22.53
N GLN A 294 10.55 27.30 22.43
CA GLN A 294 9.51 28.32 22.65
C GLN A 294 9.73 29.58 21.82
N ALA A 295 10.18 29.40 20.57
CA ALA A 295 10.45 30.48 19.63
C ALA A 295 9.17 30.97 18.94
N SER A 296 9.21 32.17 18.34
CA SER A 296 8.09 32.72 17.57
C SER A 296 7.71 31.91 16.32
N PHE A 297 8.59 31.05 15.83
CA PHE A 297 8.35 30.16 14.70
C PHE A 297 8.05 28.70 15.17
N ASN A 298 7.09 28.54 16.01
CA ASN A 298 6.65 27.25 16.55
C ASN A 298 5.62 26.53 15.65
N VAL A 299 5.11 25.39 16.11
CA VAL A 299 4.15 24.55 15.38
C VAL A 299 2.89 25.33 15.00
N VAL A 300 2.37 26.16 15.91
CA VAL A 300 1.10 26.89 15.72
C VAL A 300 1.28 28.08 14.76
N SER A 301 2.32 28.87 14.95
CA SER A 301 2.57 30.06 14.11
C SER A 301 2.84 29.72 12.64
N LEU A 302 3.37 28.52 12.36
CA LEU A 302 3.65 28.05 11.00
C LEU A 302 2.47 27.34 10.31
N ILE A 303 1.31 27.16 10.97
CA ILE A 303 0.11 26.54 10.37
C ILE A 303 -0.30 27.19 9.04
N PRO A 304 -0.34 28.53 8.87
CA PRO A 304 -0.70 29.12 7.57
C PRO A 304 0.26 28.73 6.45
N VAL A 305 1.57 28.67 6.74
CA VAL A 305 2.60 28.25 5.79
C VAL A 305 2.40 26.78 5.41
N PHE A 306 2.09 25.95 6.40
CA PHE A 306 1.80 24.55 6.18
C PHE A 306 0.53 24.33 5.33
N ARG A 307 -0.56 25.05 5.62
CA ARG A 307 -1.79 25.00 4.80
C ARG A 307 -1.53 25.41 3.35
N GLY A 308 -0.71 26.44 3.13
CA GLY A 308 -0.26 26.82 1.79
C GLY A 308 0.55 25.73 1.11
N SER A 309 1.44 25.04 1.84
CA SER A 309 2.23 23.93 1.32
C SER A 309 1.37 22.71 0.96
N LEU A 310 0.33 22.42 1.72
CA LEU A 310 -0.65 21.37 1.41
C LEU A 310 -1.31 21.64 0.06
N LEU A 311 -1.81 22.85 -0.15
CA LEU A 311 -2.39 23.25 -1.44
C LEU A 311 -1.37 23.10 -2.58
N LEU A 312 -0.13 23.55 -2.37
CA LEU A 312 0.95 23.42 -3.34
C LEU A 312 1.20 21.96 -3.74
N VAL A 313 1.28 21.04 -2.78
CA VAL A 313 1.45 19.61 -3.04
C VAL A 313 0.26 19.05 -3.82
N LEU A 314 -0.97 19.32 -3.38
CA LEU A 314 -2.18 18.83 -4.05
C LEU A 314 -2.30 19.34 -5.50
N PHE A 315 -2.07 20.65 -5.73
CA PHE A 315 -2.08 21.21 -7.08
C PHE A 315 -0.95 20.66 -7.96
N SER A 316 0.23 20.39 -7.37
CA SER A 316 1.36 19.80 -8.09
C SER A 316 1.12 18.33 -8.50
N CYS A 317 0.33 17.59 -7.73
CA CYS A 317 -0.03 16.22 -8.08
C CYS A 317 -1.00 16.15 -9.28
N MET A 318 -1.85 17.14 -9.46
CA MET A 318 -2.88 17.17 -10.50
C MET A 318 -2.35 17.01 -11.94
N PRO A 319 -1.36 17.82 -12.42
CA PRO A 319 -0.82 17.66 -13.75
C PRO A 319 -0.07 16.33 -13.94
N VAL A 320 0.52 15.78 -12.87
CA VAL A 320 1.21 14.49 -12.93
C VAL A 320 0.22 13.35 -13.15
N ILE A 321 -0.92 13.38 -12.47
CA ILE A 321 -1.99 12.39 -12.61
C ILE A 321 -2.69 12.54 -13.97
N LEU A 322 -2.95 13.77 -14.43
CA LEU A 322 -3.66 14.06 -15.66
C LEU A 322 -2.79 13.94 -16.93
N SER A 323 -1.45 14.13 -16.83
CA SER A 323 -0.53 14.14 -17.99
C SER A 323 -0.32 12.78 -18.66
N SER A 324 -0.93 11.74 -18.17
CA SER A 324 -0.80 10.38 -18.69
C SER A 324 -1.73 10.06 -19.86
N ARG A 325 -1.82 10.98 -20.85
CA ARG A 325 -2.53 10.76 -22.12
C ARG A 325 -1.87 9.61 -22.91
N GLY A 326 -2.46 8.42 -22.91
CA GLY A 326 -2.01 7.40 -23.85
C GLY A 326 -2.27 5.94 -23.48
N ARG A 327 -2.29 5.56 -22.22
CA ARG A 327 -2.72 4.22 -21.79
C ARG A 327 -3.77 4.36 -20.68
N ARG A 328 -4.93 3.73 -20.87
CA ARG A 328 -5.98 3.59 -19.84
C ARG A 328 -5.41 2.75 -18.69
N ASP A 329 -4.62 3.40 -17.84
CA ASP A 329 -4.08 2.79 -16.63
C ASP A 329 -5.10 2.94 -15.51
N ALA A 330 -5.74 1.84 -15.12
CA ALA A 330 -6.76 1.84 -14.06
C ALA A 330 -6.23 2.45 -12.76
N SER A 331 -4.96 2.25 -12.43
CA SER A 331 -4.37 2.82 -11.21
C SER A 331 -4.37 4.35 -11.23
N ARG A 332 -4.07 4.95 -12.39
CA ARG A 332 -4.10 6.40 -12.57
C ARG A 332 -5.51 6.96 -12.63
N MET A 333 -6.45 6.18 -13.20
CA MET A 333 -7.86 6.55 -13.20
C MET A 333 -8.40 6.61 -11.77
N VAL A 334 -8.08 5.63 -10.92
CA VAL A 334 -8.43 5.63 -9.49
C VAL A 334 -7.84 6.84 -8.77
N GLN A 335 -6.55 7.15 -9.00
CA GLN A 335 -5.92 8.36 -8.44
C GLN A 335 -6.62 9.63 -8.91
N GLY A 336 -6.97 9.72 -10.20
CA GLY A 336 -7.66 10.89 -10.77
C GLY A 336 -9.04 11.08 -10.17
N ILE A 337 -9.83 10.02 -10.03
CA ILE A 337 -11.16 10.06 -9.39
C ILE A 337 -11.02 10.45 -7.92
N GLY A 338 -10.08 9.83 -7.18
CA GLY A 338 -9.85 10.14 -5.78
C GLY A 338 -9.44 11.59 -5.57
N LEU A 339 -8.54 12.12 -6.40
CA LEU A 339 -8.14 13.52 -6.36
C LEU A 339 -9.32 14.45 -6.68
N PHE A 340 -10.13 14.14 -7.68
CA PHE A 340 -11.31 14.91 -8.05
C PHE A 340 -12.33 14.98 -6.90
N LEU A 341 -12.62 13.83 -6.27
CA LEU A 341 -13.49 13.78 -5.10
C LEU A 341 -12.91 14.59 -3.92
N THR A 342 -11.60 14.48 -3.70
CA THR A 342 -10.89 15.26 -2.69
C THR A 342 -11.04 16.76 -2.91
N PHE A 343 -10.95 17.24 -4.16
CA PHE A 343 -11.16 18.64 -4.49
C PHE A 343 -12.61 19.09 -4.27
N ILE A 344 -13.59 18.27 -4.63
CA ILE A 344 -15.01 18.58 -4.35
C ILE A 344 -15.23 18.74 -2.85
N LEU A 345 -14.76 17.79 -2.06
CA LEU A 345 -14.88 17.83 -0.59
C LEU A 345 -14.15 19.03 0.00
N LEU A 346 -12.98 19.38 -0.53
CA LEU A 346 -12.22 20.54 -0.09
C LEU A 346 -12.99 21.85 -0.38
N ILE A 347 -13.60 21.97 -1.55
CA ILE A 347 -14.45 23.11 -1.90
C ILE A 347 -15.66 23.21 -0.94
N LEU A 348 -16.30 22.09 -0.66
CA LEU A 348 -17.42 22.05 0.29
C LEU A 348 -17.00 22.49 1.70
N GLU A 349 -15.82 22.05 2.16
CA GLU A 349 -15.27 22.44 3.47
C GLU A 349 -14.91 23.94 3.50
N LEU A 350 -14.33 24.47 2.42
CA LEU A 350 -14.03 25.90 2.31
C LEU A 350 -15.32 26.74 2.31
N LEU A 351 -16.34 26.32 1.57
CA LEU A 351 -17.66 26.97 1.55
C LEU A 351 -18.32 26.90 2.95
N ARG A 352 -18.30 25.74 3.60
CA ARG A 352 -18.79 25.59 4.96
C ARG A 352 -18.11 26.56 5.91
N THR A 353 -16.77 26.59 5.88
CA THR A 353 -15.96 27.49 6.72
C THR A 353 -16.26 28.96 6.42
N PHE A 354 -16.44 29.32 5.16
CA PHE A 354 -16.80 30.67 4.74
C PHE A 354 -18.18 31.07 5.28
N PHE A 355 -19.21 30.24 5.08
CA PHE A 355 -20.56 30.55 5.54
C PHE A 355 -20.65 30.66 7.06
N VAL A 356 -19.97 29.76 7.80
CA VAL A 356 -19.95 29.79 9.26
C VAL A 356 -19.17 30.98 9.79
N ARG A 357 -17.96 31.20 9.24
CA ARG A 357 -16.99 32.15 9.83
C ARG A 357 -17.23 33.60 9.41
N TYR A 358 -17.70 33.83 8.19
CA TYR A 358 -17.80 35.18 7.60
C TYR A 358 -19.23 35.63 7.31
N ALA A 359 -20.15 34.72 7.00
CA ALA A 359 -21.51 35.08 6.68
C ALA A 359 -22.46 34.99 7.89
N GLY A 360 -22.01 34.47 9.04
CA GLY A 360 -22.82 34.31 10.24
C GLY A 360 -24.09 33.47 10.02
N GLN A 361 -24.11 32.65 8.98
CA GLN A 361 -25.29 31.86 8.62
C GLN A 361 -25.39 30.62 9.50
N ASP A 362 -26.56 30.41 10.05
CA ASP A 362 -26.88 29.19 10.80
C ASP A 362 -27.03 28.02 9.83
N ILE A 363 -25.98 27.20 9.70
CA ILE A 363 -25.97 25.97 8.90
C ILE A 363 -26.56 24.76 9.65
N SER A 364 -27.01 24.92 10.89
CA SER A 364 -27.66 23.84 11.67
C SER A 364 -28.87 23.25 10.94
N LYS A 365 -29.54 24.05 10.09
CA LYS A 365 -30.64 23.64 9.22
C LYS A 365 -30.24 22.59 8.19
N ILE A 366 -28.94 22.52 7.82
CA ILE A 366 -28.40 21.49 6.93
C ILE A 366 -27.59 20.52 7.80
N ARG A 367 -28.31 19.68 8.53
CA ARG A 367 -27.75 18.74 9.52
C ARG A 367 -26.53 17.95 9.01
N PHE A 368 -26.57 17.50 7.77
CA PHE A 368 -25.43 16.80 7.15
C PHE A 368 -24.15 17.66 7.07
N LEU A 369 -24.28 18.94 6.70
CA LEU A 369 -23.14 19.85 6.61
C LEU A 369 -22.63 20.29 7.99
N ALA A 370 -23.54 20.39 8.98
CA ALA A 370 -23.21 20.77 10.34
C ALA A 370 -22.47 19.63 11.08
N GLU A 371 -22.94 18.40 10.93
CA GLU A 371 -22.42 17.23 11.65
C GLU A 371 -21.29 16.49 10.90
N ALA A 372 -21.17 16.66 9.55
CA ALA A 372 -20.18 15.94 8.77
C ALA A 372 -18.75 16.42 9.05
N ASN A 373 -17.88 15.51 9.42
CA ASN A 373 -16.45 15.78 9.52
C ASN A 373 -15.79 15.70 8.12
N LEU A 374 -16.03 16.75 7.29
CA LEU A 374 -15.57 16.80 5.89
C LEU A 374 -14.04 16.71 5.80
N THR A 375 -13.31 17.29 6.75
CA THR A 375 -11.83 17.21 6.79
C THR A 375 -11.35 15.77 6.88
N MET A 376 -11.99 14.95 7.74
CA MET A 376 -11.69 13.52 7.85
C MET A 376 -12.04 12.77 6.57
N LEU A 377 -13.18 13.07 5.99
CA LEU A 377 -13.62 12.43 4.75
C LEU A 377 -12.64 12.73 3.59
N ILE A 378 -12.15 13.97 3.49
CA ILE A 378 -11.11 14.38 2.54
C ILE A 378 -9.87 13.49 2.70
N CYS A 379 -9.33 13.36 3.92
CA CYS A 379 -8.15 12.58 4.21
C CYS A 379 -8.33 11.10 3.84
N ILE A 380 -9.48 10.52 4.20
CA ILE A 380 -9.80 9.12 3.97
C ILE A 380 -9.95 8.82 2.47
N VAL A 381 -10.71 9.62 1.73
CA VAL A 381 -10.90 9.46 0.29
C VAL A 381 -9.57 9.55 -0.44
N PHE A 382 -8.75 10.53 -0.09
CA PHE A 382 -7.45 10.73 -0.71
C PHE A 382 -6.49 9.57 -0.40
N ALA A 383 -6.29 9.22 0.86
CA ALA A 383 -5.42 8.12 1.27
C ALA A 383 -5.86 6.78 0.67
N SER A 384 -7.16 6.48 0.70
CA SER A 384 -7.71 5.24 0.11
C SER A 384 -7.49 5.17 -1.40
N SER A 385 -7.66 6.29 -2.12
CA SER A 385 -7.43 6.34 -3.56
C SER A 385 -5.97 6.08 -3.93
N LEU A 386 -5.04 6.64 -3.18
CA LEU A 386 -3.60 6.39 -3.35
C LEU A 386 -3.25 4.93 -3.07
N LEU A 387 -3.80 4.37 -2.00
CA LEU A 387 -3.56 2.98 -1.60
C LEU A 387 -4.08 1.99 -2.66
N ILE A 388 -5.32 2.14 -3.11
CA ILE A 388 -5.93 1.29 -4.14
C ILE A 388 -5.13 1.39 -5.44
N SER A 389 -4.74 2.60 -5.82
CA SER A 389 -3.92 2.83 -7.01
C SER A 389 -2.55 2.16 -6.90
N TYR A 390 -1.91 2.22 -5.74
CA TYR A 390 -0.63 1.57 -5.49
C TYR A 390 -0.73 0.05 -5.60
N LEU A 391 -1.74 -0.56 -4.94
CA LEU A 391 -2.01 -1.99 -5.02
C LEU A 391 -2.27 -2.45 -6.45
N SER A 392 -3.05 -1.69 -7.22
CA SER A 392 -3.33 -1.98 -8.63
C SER A 392 -2.05 -1.97 -9.48
N ARG A 393 -1.10 -1.07 -9.19
CA ARG A 393 0.21 -1.04 -9.87
C ARG A 393 1.07 -2.26 -9.51
N LEU A 394 1.10 -2.62 -8.23
CA LEU A 394 1.87 -3.76 -7.76
C LEU A 394 1.38 -5.08 -8.39
N MET A 395 0.06 -5.28 -8.43
CA MET A 395 -0.53 -6.46 -9.07
C MET A 395 -0.19 -6.53 -10.56
N ARG A 396 -0.24 -5.39 -11.26
CA ARG A 396 0.10 -5.34 -12.68
C ARG A 396 1.58 -5.61 -12.94
N ALA A 397 2.48 -5.07 -12.10
CA ALA A 397 3.91 -5.35 -12.24
C ALA A 397 4.19 -6.86 -12.12
N ARG A 398 3.56 -7.52 -11.15
CA ARG A 398 3.64 -8.98 -10.99
C ARG A 398 3.08 -9.75 -12.18
N GLN A 399 1.94 -9.32 -12.71
CA GLN A 399 1.35 -9.96 -13.88
C GLN A 399 2.26 -9.86 -15.11
N VAL A 400 2.84 -8.69 -15.37
CA VAL A 400 3.80 -8.50 -16.48
C VAL A 400 5.05 -9.37 -16.29
N GLU A 401 5.56 -9.50 -15.07
CA GLU A 401 6.69 -10.36 -14.77
C GLU A 401 6.37 -11.83 -15.09
N GLN A 402 5.20 -12.33 -14.64
CA GLN A 402 4.74 -13.69 -14.95
C GLN A 402 4.50 -13.91 -16.45
N GLU A 403 3.91 -12.94 -17.15
CA GLU A 403 3.73 -13.00 -18.61
C GLU A 403 5.09 -13.08 -19.32
N ASN A 404 6.08 -12.28 -18.89
CA ASN A 404 7.43 -12.30 -19.44
C ASN A 404 8.14 -13.64 -19.18
N GLU A 405 8.06 -14.18 -17.97
CA GLU A 405 8.60 -15.53 -17.66
C GLU A 405 7.97 -16.60 -18.55
N THR A 406 6.64 -16.56 -18.71
CA THR A 406 5.91 -17.50 -19.57
C THR A 406 6.35 -17.35 -21.04
N LEU A 407 6.44 -16.12 -21.53
CA LEU A 407 6.89 -15.86 -22.89
C LEU A 407 8.35 -16.32 -23.09
N GLN A 408 9.22 -16.15 -22.12
CA GLN A 408 10.60 -16.60 -22.17
C GLN A 408 10.67 -18.13 -22.24
N ILE A 409 9.88 -18.84 -21.42
CA ILE A 409 9.79 -20.31 -21.47
C ILE A 409 9.30 -20.76 -22.84
N LEU A 410 8.23 -20.16 -23.38
CA LEU A 410 7.71 -20.49 -24.70
C LEU A 410 8.68 -20.18 -25.83
N ALA A 411 9.50 -19.14 -25.69
CA ALA A 411 10.50 -18.77 -26.70
C ALA A 411 11.75 -19.67 -26.67
N THR A 412 12.10 -20.26 -25.52
CA THR A 412 13.35 -21.00 -25.33
C THR A 412 13.20 -22.51 -25.24
N ARG A 413 11.97 -23.02 -25.20
CA ARG A 413 11.70 -24.47 -25.12
C ARG A 413 11.03 -24.99 -26.37
N ASP A 414 11.36 -26.25 -26.73
CA ASP A 414 10.66 -26.99 -27.79
C ASP A 414 9.29 -27.46 -27.30
N ALA A 415 8.24 -27.12 -28.02
CA ALA A 415 6.87 -27.40 -27.61
C ALA A 415 6.53 -28.90 -27.51
N LEU A 416 7.20 -29.76 -28.28
CA LEU A 416 6.96 -31.18 -28.29
C LEU A 416 7.70 -31.92 -27.18
N THR A 417 9.01 -31.66 -27.05
CA THR A 417 9.90 -32.40 -26.16
C THR A 417 10.08 -31.75 -24.78
N GLY A 418 9.77 -30.44 -24.66
CA GLY A 418 9.92 -29.65 -23.43
C GLY A 418 11.37 -29.39 -23.01
N ILE A 419 12.36 -29.82 -23.82
CA ILE A 419 13.77 -29.44 -23.62
C ILE A 419 14.06 -28.09 -24.29
N PRO A 420 15.24 -27.45 -24.08
CA PRO A 420 15.64 -26.25 -24.79
C PRO A 420 15.52 -26.40 -26.30
N ASN A 421 15.06 -25.36 -26.99
CA ASN A 421 14.94 -25.32 -28.44
C ASN A 421 16.22 -24.76 -29.09
N ARG A 422 16.22 -24.66 -30.42
CA ARG A 422 17.33 -24.14 -31.21
C ARG A 422 17.79 -22.75 -30.77
N LEU A 423 16.86 -21.82 -30.51
CA LEU A 423 17.19 -20.47 -30.05
C LEU A 423 17.96 -20.50 -28.70
N SER A 424 17.56 -21.36 -27.79
CA SER A 424 18.26 -21.53 -26.51
C SER A 424 19.68 -22.11 -26.71
N ILE A 425 19.85 -23.03 -27.65
CA ILE A 425 21.18 -23.58 -27.99
C ILE A 425 22.07 -22.50 -28.58
N GLU A 426 21.58 -21.71 -29.55
CA GLU A 426 22.31 -20.60 -30.17
C GLU A 426 22.74 -19.57 -29.12
N GLN A 427 21.86 -19.17 -28.19
CA GLN A 427 22.20 -18.29 -27.06
C GLN A 427 23.27 -18.88 -26.15
N SER A 428 23.19 -20.18 -25.83
CA SER A 428 24.20 -20.85 -25.00
C SER A 428 25.55 -20.95 -25.68
N MET A 429 25.58 -21.08 -27.01
CA MET A 429 26.85 -21.03 -27.79
C MET A 429 27.46 -19.62 -27.78
N GLU A 430 26.67 -18.56 -27.92
CA GLU A 430 27.13 -17.17 -27.75
C GLU A 430 27.70 -16.92 -26.36
N GLU A 431 27.03 -17.41 -25.30
CA GLU A 431 27.53 -17.32 -23.91
C GLU A 431 28.84 -18.10 -23.73
N LEU A 432 28.95 -19.30 -24.34
CA LEU A 432 30.16 -20.12 -24.33
C LEU A 432 31.34 -19.36 -24.95
N THR A 433 31.13 -18.69 -26.10
CA THR A 433 32.10 -17.82 -26.75
C THR A 433 32.51 -16.64 -25.84
N ALA A 434 31.54 -15.96 -25.27
CA ALA A 434 31.75 -14.80 -24.40
C ALA A 434 32.47 -15.15 -23.08
N SER A 435 32.25 -16.35 -22.54
CA SER A 435 32.88 -16.81 -21.30
C SER A 435 34.35 -17.16 -21.43
N GLY A 436 34.84 -17.36 -22.68
CA GLY A 436 36.20 -17.79 -22.95
C GLY A 436 36.52 -19.21 -22.44
N THR A 437 35.49 -20.07 -22.31
CA THR A 437 35.66 -21.46 -21.88
C THR A 437 36.60 -22.20 -22.82
N GLN A 438 37.70 -22.72 -22.29
CA GLN A 438 38.80 -23.27 -23.08
C GLN A 438 38.65 -24.75 -23.44
N ARG A 439 37.74 -25.45 -22.77
CA ARG A 439 37.53 -26.88 -23.00
C ARG A 439 36.08 -27.23 -22.93
N TYR A 440 35.55 -27.82 -24.00
CA TYR A 440 34.19 -28.34 -24.04
C TYR A 440 34.06 -29.46 -25.07
N VAL A 441 33.00 -30.31 -24.89
CA VAL A 441 32.66 -31.36 -25.85
C VAL A 441 31.26 -31.09 -26.36
N MET A 442 31.13 -31.03 -27.68
CA MET A 442 29.83 -30.94 -28.37
C MET A 442 29.41 -32.30 -28.90
N PHE A 443 28.14 -32.59 -28.75
CA PHE A 443 27.50 -33.77 -29.29
C PHE A 443 26.37 -33.36 -30.24
N PHE A 444 26.31 -34.03 -31.38
CA PHE A 444 25.20 -33.92 -32.31
C PHE A 444 24.49 -35.26 -32.44
N PHE A 445 23.17 -35.24 -32.42
CA PHE A 445 22.34 -36.45 -32.47
C PHE A 445 21.31 -36.30 -33.58
N ASP A 446 20.98 -37.43 -34.26
CA ASP A 446 19.93 -37.53 -35.25
C ASP A 446 19.08 -38.78 -34.99
N ALA A 447 17.75 -38.61 -34.91
CA ALA A 447 16.82 -39.69 -34.74
C ALA A 447 16.67 -40.49 -36.04
N ASN A 448 17.23 -41.68 -36.07
CA ASN A 448 17.17 -42.53 -37.28
C ASN A 448 15.74 -42.96 -37.60
N ASN A 449 15.39 -42.93 -38.90
CA ASN A 449 14.13 -43.44 -39.41
C ASN A 449 12.84 -42.76 -38.91
N LEU A 450 12.91 -41.51 -38.43
CA LEU A 450 11.72 -40.75 -37.96
C LEU A 450 10.64 -40.71 -39.05
N LYS A 451 11.01 -40.44 -40.31
CA LYS A 451 10.08 -40.41 -41.43
C LYS A 451 9.36 -41.77 -41.60
N LYS A 452 10.11 -42.89 -41.56
CA LYS A 452 9.54 -44.23 -41.64
C LYS A 452 8.61 -44.54 -40.45
N ALA A 453 8.97 -44.12 -39.24
CA ALA A 453 8.13 -44.24 -38.06
C ALA A 453 6.81 -43.47 -38.23
N ASN A 454 6.85 -42.25 -38.75
CA ASN A 454 5.66 -41.44 -39.03
C ASN A 454 4.78 -42.09 -40.12
N ASP A 455 5.40 -42.59 -41.21
CA ASP A 455 4.69 -43.12 -42.35
C ASP A 455 4.02 -44.50 -42.03
N VAL A 456 4.62 -45.32 -41.14
CA VAL A 456 4.15 -46.67 -40.80
C VAL A 456 3.27 -46.67 -39.54
N TYR A 457 3.64 -45.93 -38.51
CA TYR A 457 3.01 -45.96 -37.18
C TYR A 457 2.26 -44.70 -36.81
N GLY A 458 2.28 -43.68 -37.69
CA GLY A 458 1.64 -42.39 -37.48
C GLY A 458 2.48 -41.38 -36.72
N HIS A 459 2.11 -40.11 -36.86
CA HIS A 459 2.86 -38.97 -36.26
C HIS A 459 2.96 -39.03 -34.74
N GLU A 460 1.96 -39.62 -34.05
CA GLU A 460 2.01 -39.76 -32.58
C GLU A 460 3.19 -40.64 -32.14
N CYS A 461 3.50 -41.69 -32.87
CA CYS A 461 4.66 -42.55 -32.58
C CYS A 461 6.00 -41.82 -32.87
N GLY A 462 6.05 -41.02 -33.91
CA GLY A 462 7.22 -40.16 -34.16
C GLY A 462 7.42 -39.11 -33.09
N ASP A 463 6.34 -38.50 -32.61
CA ASP A 463 6.38 -37.55 -31.50
C ASP A 463 6.89 -38.20 -30.21
N GLU A 464 6.45 -39.44 -29.91
CA GLU A 464 6.94 -40.19 -28.74
C GLU A 464 8.43 -40.57 -28.88
N LEU A 465 8.92 -40.87 -30.09
CA LEU A 465 10.35 -41.05 -30.35
C LEU A 465 11.15 -39.78 -30.00
N LEU A 466 10.70 -38.62 -30.46
CA LEU A 466 11.37 -37.34 -30.17
C LEU A 466 11.33 -36.98 -28.68
N LYS A 467 10.20 -37.27 -28.02
CA LYS A 467 10.07 -37.07 -26.55
C LYS A 467 11.00 -38.03 -25.77
N LEU A 468 11.16 -39.25 -26.22
CA LEU A 468 12.08 -40.23 -25.61
C LEU A 468 13.52 -39.73 -25.70
N ILE A 469 13.97 -39.27 -26.88
CA ILE A 469 15.32 -38.72 -27.07
C ILE A 469 15.55 -37.48 -26.21
N GLY A 470 14.56 -36.58 -26.17
CA GLY A 470 14.63 -35.38 -25.30
C GLY A 470 14.74 -35.73 -23.81
N ARG A 471 14.05 -36.77 -23.36
CA ARG A 471 14.15 -37.33 -22.01
C ARG A 471 15.52 -37.93 -21.74
N ALA A 472 16.00 -38.76 -22.67
CA ALA A 472 17.32 -39.38 -22.56
C ALA A 472 18.45 -38.34 -22.46
N LEU A 473 18.40 -37.30 -23.26
CA LEU A 473 19.36 -36.19 -23.18
C LEU A 473 19.32 -35.46 -21.84
N ARG A 474 18.13 -35.16 -21.33
CA ARG A 474 17.95 -34.52 -20.03
C ARG A 474 18.52 -35.37 -18.90
N GLU A 475 18.22 -36.66 -18.87
CA GLU A 475 18.69 -37.57 -17.82
C GLU A 475 20.20 -37.83 -17.93
N ALA A 476 20.73 -37.97 -19.16
CA ALA A 476 22.16 -38.19 -19.37
C ALA A 476 23.00 -36.95 -19.01
N HIS A 477 22.46 -35.76 -19.22
CA HIS A 477 23.13 -34.49 -18.92
C HIS A 477 22.98 -34.06 -17.45
N ASP A 478 22.19 -34.78 -16.67
CA ASP A 478 21.92 -34.41 -15.27
C ASP A 478 23.21 -34.33 -14.42
N GLY A 479 23.38 -33.25 -13.68
CA GLY A 479 24.56 -32.95 -12.86
C GLY A 479 25.82 -32.59 -13.68
N MET A 480 25.71 -32.28 -14.96
CA MET A 480 26.80 -31.80 -15.81
C MET A 480 26.66 -30.29 -16.10
N GLN A 481 27.79 -29.61 -16.28
CA GLN A 481 27.79 -28.21 -16.74
C GLN A 481 27.73 -28.17 -18.26
N GLY A 482 26.97 -27.19 -18.82
CA GLY A 482 26.79 -27.04 -20.24
C GLY A 482 25.32 -26.87 -20.62
N PHE A 483 24.97 -27.27 -21.83
CA PHE A 483 23.60 -27.15 -22.36
C PHE A 483 23.24 -28.33 -23.25
N PHE A 484 21.94 -28.49 -23.48
CA PHE A 484 21.41 -29.47 -24.43
C PHE A 484 20.05 -28.97 -24.97
N GLY A 485 19.61 -29.51 -26.10
CA GLY A 485 18.32 -29.15 -26.65
C GLY A 485 18.03 -29.78 -28.01
N ARG A 486 16.85 -29.50 -28.57
CA ARG A 486 16.44 -29.88 -29.90
C ARG A 486 16.82 -28.79 -30.90
N TYR A 487 17.69 -29.17 -31.86
CA TYR A 487 18.25 -28.25 -32.85
C TYR A 487 17.41 -28.15 -34.10
N GLY A 488 16.84 -29.26 -34.57
CA GLY A 488 16.00 -29.37 -35.75
C GLY A 488 14.84 -30.34 -35.60
N GLY A 489 14.29 -30.82 -36.71
CA GLY A 489 13.17 -31.75 -36.70
C GLY A 489 13.46 -33.06 -35.96
N ASP A 490 14.54 -33.73 -36.33
CA ASP A 490 15.06 -34.98 -35.75
C ASP A 490 16.45 -34.83 -35.13
N GLU A 491 16.96 -33.60 -35.06
CA GLU A 491 18.29 -33.23 -34.61
C GLU A 491 18.32 -32.69 -33.20
N PHE A 492 19.29 -33.16 -32.42
CA PHE A 492 19.51 -32.71 -31.04
C PHE A 492 20.98 -32.41 -30.79
N VAL A 493 21.26 -31.53 -29.86
CA VAL A 493 22.62 -31.10 -29.50
C VAL A 493 22.78 -31.18 -27.98
N ALA A 494 24.00 -31.54 -27.54
CA ALA A 494 24.41 -31.37 -26.16
C ALA A 494 25.85 -30.83 -26.10
N CYS A 495 26.15 -30.05 -25.08
CA CYS A 495 27.49 -29.55 -24.78
C CYS A 495 27.80 -29.79 -23.32
N ILE A 496 29.01 -30.27 -23.03
CA ILE A 496 29.53 -30.38 -21.67
C ILE A 496 30.77 -29.47 -21.58
N THR A 497 30.74 -28.51 -20.67
CA THR A 497 31.83 -27.56 -20.46
C THR A 497 32.79 -28.09 -19.40
N GLU A 498 34.10 -27.83 -19.59
CA GLU A 498 35.19 -28.27 -18.71
C GLU A 498 35.08 -29.75 -18.29
N PRO A 499 34.83 -30.68 -19.27
CA PRO A 499 34.51 -32.06 -18.94
C PRO A 499 35.74 -32.85 -18.47
N GLU A 500 35.57 -33.69 -17.46
CA GLU A 500 36.45 -34.83 -17.24
C GLU A 500 36.12 -35.94 -18.22
N GLU A 501 37.11 -36.77 -18.58
CA GLU A 501 36.90 -37.89 -19.52
C GLU A 501 35.87 -38.88 -18.98
N SER A 502 35.80 -39.06 -17.67
CA SER A 502 34.80 -39.85 -16.95
C SER A 502 33.38 -39.35 -17.16
N GLN A 503 33.18 -38.01 -17.20
CA GLN A 503 31.88 -37.40 -17.41
C GLN A 503 31.38 -37.58 -18.86
N VAL A 504 32.28 -37.42 -19.83
CA VAL A 504 31.98 -37.68 -21.25
C VAL A 504 31.52 -39.11 -21.45
N LYS A 505 32.27 -40.09 -20.92
CA LYS A 505 31.91 -41.52 -20.98
C LYS A 505 30.61 -41.82 -20.26
N ARG A 506 30.39 -41.20 -19.09
CA ARG A 506 29.14 -41.39 -18.35
C ARG A 506 27.93 -40.84 -19.14
N PHE A 507 28.06 -39.68 -19.77
CA PHE A 507 27.01 -39.11 -20.60
C PHE A 507 26.65 -40.04 -21.75
N GLU A 508 27.64 -40.53 -22.51
CA GLU A 508 27.43 -41.48 -23.62
C GLU A 508 26.79 -42.76 -23.14
N SER A 509 27.29 -43.36 -22.04
CA SER A 509 26.77 -44.59 -21.48
C SER A 509 25.33 -44.43 -21.02
N ASN A 510 25.04 -43.37 -20.23
CA ASN A 510 23.69 -43.11 -19.72
C ASN A 510 22.70 -42.90 -20.87
N PHE A 511 23.06 -42.10 -21.90
CA PHE A 511 22.19 -41.89 -23.05
C PHE A 511 21.89 -43.18 -23.77
N THR A 512 22.92 -44.00 -24.06
CA THR A 512 22.78 -45.30 -24.74
C THR A 512 21.94 -46.25 -23.91
N GLU A 513 22.19 -46.39 -22.61
CA GLU A 513 21.43 -47.28 -21.70
C GLU A 513 19.94 -46.92 -21.64
N ILE A 514 19.58 -45.64 -21.66
CA ILE A 514 18.17 -45.19 -21.66
C ILE A 514 17.49 -45.63 -22.96
N ILE A 515 18.17 -45.49 -24.11
CA ILE A 515 17.63 -45.92 -25.41
C ILE A 515 17.53 -47.42 -25.50
N GLU A 516 18.56 -48.18 -25.06
CA GLU A 516 18.55 -49.63 -25.01
C GLU A 516 17.45 -50.19 -24.10
N LYS A 517 17.26 -49.58 -22.93
CA LYS A 517 16.19 -49.92 -22.00
C LYS A 517 14.81 -49.71 -22.64
N ALA A 518 14.58 -48.58 -23.31
CA ALA A 518 13.34 -48.32 -24.02
C ALA A 518 13.06 -49.38 -25.13
N ASN A 519 14.11 -49.82 -25.84
CA ASN A 519 14.01 -50.89 -26.81
C ASN A 519 13.70 -52.26 -26.16
N ALA A 520 14.35 -52.59 -25.05
CA ALA A 520 14.11 -53.83 -24.31
C ALA A 520 12.69 -53.87 -23.70
N GLU A 521 12.16 -52.77 -23.27
CA GLU A 521 10.80 -52.64 -22.75
C GLU A 521 9.73 -52.49 -23.85
N HIS A 522 10.11 -52.49 -25.13
CA HIS A 522 9.23 -52.27 -26.27
C HIS A 522 8.39 -50.99 -26.13
N TYR A 523 9.01 -49.90 -25.64
CA TYR A 523 8.33 -48.63 -25.40
C TYR A 523 7.66 -48.06 -26.68
N LEU A 524 8.29 -48.30 -27.85
CA LEU A 524 7.72 -48.00 -29.15
C LEU A 524 7.55 -49.29 -29.98
N PRO A 525 6.64 -49.34 -30.99
CA PRO A 525 6.40 -50.51 -31.80
C PRO A 525 7.53 -50.83 -32.82
N PHE A 526 8.66 -50.12 -32.73
CA PHE A 526 9.86 -50.27 -33.55
C PHE A 526 11.10 -50.05 -32.70
N GLU A 527 12.24 -50.51 -33.18
CA GLU A 527 13.54 -50.31 -32.53
C GLU A 527 14.02 -48.88 -32.71
N VAL A 528 14.24 -48.18 -31.58
CA VAL A 528 14.77 -46.80 -31.54
C VAL A 528 16.26 -46.83 -31.80
N SER A 529 16.70 -46.03 -32.76
CA SER A 529 18.10 -45.88 -33.13
C SER A 529 18.43 -44.38 -33.29
N VAL A 530 19.52 -43.97 -32.68
CA VAL A 530 19.99 -42.57 -32.71
C VAL A 530 21.44 -42.53 -33.17
N ALA A 531 21.73 -41.80 -34.24
CA ALA A 531 23.11 -41.54 -34.66
C ALA A 531 23.70 -40.44 -33.77
N MET A 532 24.94 -40.61 -33.34
CA MET A 532 25.64 -39.67 -32.46
C MET A 532 27.04 -39.37 -32.98
N GLY A 533 27.41 -38.11 -33.04
CA GLY A 533 28.76 -37.62 -33.25
C GLY A 533 29.23 -36.73 -32.16
N LYS A 534 30.52 -36.66 -31.87
CA LYS A 534 31.10 -35.76 -30.88
C LYS A 534 32.35 -35.08 -31.37
N ALA A 535 32.56 -33.86 -30.95
CA ALA A 535 33.81 -33.08 -31.18
C ALA A 535 34.27 -32.44 -29.88
N LEU A 536 35.56 -32.50 -29.60
CA LEU A 536 36.22 -31.88 -28.47
C LEU A 536 36.92 -30.61 -28.94
N HIS A 537 36.69 -29.53 -28.19
CA HIS A 537 37.53 -28.32 -28.27
C HIS A 537 38.43 -28.27 -27.04
N SER A 538 39.71 -28.01 -27.22
CA SER A 538 40.67 -27.84 -26.12
C SER A 538 41.63 -26.69 -26.39
N ALA A 539 42.07 -26.00 -25.35
CA ALA A 539 43.02 -24.90 -25.42
C ALA A 539 44.31 -25.32 -26.16
N GLY A 540 44.61 -24.64 -27.26
CA GLY A 540 45.79 -24.92 -28.10
C GLY A 540 45.46 -25.45 -29.49
N GLU A 541 44.22 -25.86 -29.77
CA GLU A 541 43.72 -26.08 -31.14
C GLU A 541 43.21 -24.75 -31.66
N ALA A 542 43.77 -24.25 -32.73
CA ALA A 542 43.54 -22.96 -33.42
C ALA A 542 42.71 -21.92 -32.66
N GLU A 543 43.33 -20.81 -32.22
CA GLU A 543 42.68 -19.67 -31.54
C GLU A 543 41.46 -19.06 -32.27
N THR A 544 41.02 -19.61 -33.38
CA THR A 544 39.95 -19.13 -34.29
C THR A 544 38.75 -20.06 -34.40
N GLU A 545 38.76 -21.24 -33.74
CA GLU A 545 37.67 -22.20 -33.86
C GLU A 545 36.47 -21.76 -32.96
N THR A 546 35.34 -21.51 -33.61
CA THR A 546 34.10 -21.10 -32.93
C THR A 546 33.30 -22.33 -32.42
N PRO A 547 32.38 -22.16 -31.45
CA PRO A 547 31.48 -23.25 -31.05
C PRO A 547 30.67 -23.83 -32.21
N GLU A 548 30.34 -23.03 -33.21
CA GLU A 548 29.65 -23.44 -34.43
C GLU A 548 30.55 -24.36 -35.29
N ASP A 549 31.86 -24.13 -35.37
CA ASP A 549 32.78 -24.99 -36.09
C ASP A 549 32.94 -26.35 -35.41
N VAL A 550 32.99 -26.36 -34.08
CA VAL A 550 33.01 -27.59 -33.26
C VAL A 550 31.72 -28.37 -33.43
N LEU A 551 30.58 -27.66 -33.41
CA LEU A 551 29.26 -28.28 -33.62
C LEU A 551 29.17 -28.91 -35.01
N LYS A 552 29.66 -28.24 -36.04
CA LYS A 552 29.74 -28.76 -37.40
C LYS A 552 30.60 -30.02 -37.48
N THR A 553 31.75 -30.02 -36.79
CA THR A 553 32.60 -31.23 -36.72
C THR A 553 31.90 -32.39 -36.03
N ALA A 554 31.08 -32.11 -35.01
CA ALA A 554 30.25 -33.14 -34.35
C ALA A 554 29.17 -33.66 -35.29
N ASP A 555 28.52 -32.79 -36.09
CA ASP A 555 27.55 -33.18 -37.13
C ASP A 555 28.17 -34.06 -38.21
N ASP A 556 29.33 -33.69 -38.76
CA ASP A 556 30.06 -34.51 -39.76
C ASP A 556 30.31 -35.93 -39.21
N ARG A 557 30.74 -36.06 -37.95
CA ARG A 557 30.98 -37.34 -37.28
C ARG A 557 29.71 -38.11 -37.03
N MET A 558 28.62 -37.42 -36.71
CA MET A 558 27.28 -38.05 -36.58
C MET A 558 26.82 -38.62 -37.91
N TYR A 559 27.01 -37.87 -39.00
CA TYR A 559 26.68 -38.37 -40.36
C TYR A 559 27.45 -39.60 -40.73
N GLU A 560 28.78 -39.68 -40.48
CA GLU A 560 29.59 -40.87 -40.66
C GLU A 560 29.06 -42.07 -39.85
N ASN A 561 28.68 -41.84 -38.60
CA ASN A 561 28.09 -42.84 -37.74
C ASN A 561 26.76 -43.35 -38.32
N LYS A 562 25.90 -42.45 -38.79
CA LYS A 562 24.63 -42.75 -39.46
C LYS A 562 24.79 -43.64 -40.68
N LEU A 563 25.83 -43.42 -41.51
CA LEU A 563 26.15 -44.23 -42.67
C LEU A 563 26.62 -45.65 -42.29
N ARG A 564 27.45 -45.78 -41.25
CA ARG A 564 27.89 -47.07 -40.71
C ARG A 564 26.71 -47.91 -40.18
N MET A 565 25.79 -47.27 -39.46
CA MET A 565 24.57 -47.92 -38.94
C MET A 565 23.66 -48.43 -40.06
N LYS A 566 23.50 -47.66 -41.17
CA LYS A 566 22.73 -48.09 -42.36
C LYS A 566 23.41 -49.20 -43.10
N GLY A 567 24.75 -49.21 -43.22
CA GLY A 567 25.50 -50.31 -43.86
C GLY A 567 25.42 -51.61 -43.09
N ALA A 568 25.45 -51.58 -41.76
CA ALA A 568 25.30 -52.76 -40.93
C ALA A 568 23.87 -53.34 -40.95
N GLY A 569 22.84 -52.46 -41.13
CA GLY A 569 21.42 -52.91 -41.25
C GLY A 569 21.06 -53.56 -42.58
N ASN A 570 21.82 -53.29 -43.67
CA ASN A 570 21.65 -53.96 -44.99
C ASN A 570 22.41 -55.28 -45.12
N ALA A 571 23.22 -55.62 -44.12
CA ALA A 571 23.98 -56.89 -44.08
C ALA A 571 23.30 -57.99 -43.21
N ARG A 572 22.15 -57.67 -42.67
CA ARG A 572 21.24 -58.64 -41.98
C ARG A 572 19.94 -58.73 -42.76
#